data_ac8b6473ffe6b1eba6fc41f12744a0e0
#
_entry.id   ac8b6473ffe6b1eba6fc41f12744a0e0
#
_cell.length_a   1.000
_cell.length_b   1.000
_cell.length_c   1.000
_cell.angle_alpha   90.00
_cell.angle_beta   90.00
_cell.angle_gamma   90.00
#
_symmetry.space_group_name_H-M   'P 1'
#
loop_
_entity.id
_entity.type
_entity.pdbx_description
1 polymer ?
#
loop_
_entity_poly.entity_id
_entity_poly.type
_entity_poly.pdbx_seq_one_letter_code
_entity_poly.pdbx_strand_id
1 'polypeptide(L)'
;MPTFRVVLVEPKNEGNVGAVARAMKNFGVAELVLVNPCRLADEARQRAMRGIEILESARSVGDLDAALKGTDLIIGTSGVDTKSEKRFARISLAPREAASRVAKKDRRIALLFGREDFGLLDDELRRCDLLVTIPASEEYPILNLSHAVTIVLYEFLAVGAIKHGRREASGMEKEKLHEAFRSLLAVTNYPVHKRPRTQVMFRRLIGRAVPTKWEFHALMGAIQRATKIGRASCRERVSLTV
;
A
#
# COMPACT_ATOMS: atom_id res chain seq x y z
N MET A 1 11.30 -13.66 -1.62
CA MET A 1 10.70 -12.33 -1.89
C MET A 1 11.73 -11.49 -2.64
N PRO A 2 11.32 -10.58 -3.55
CA PRO A 2 12.27 -9.72 -4.23
C PRO A 2 13.06 -8.85 -3.24
N THR A 3 14.32 -8.63 -3.54
CA THR A 3 15.17 -7.67 -2.84
C THR A 3 15.35 -6.44 -3.72
N PHE A 4 15.40 -5.26 -3.11
CA PHE A 4 15.43 -4.00 -3.83
C PHE A 4 16.73 -3.25 -3.58
N ARG A 5 17.31 -2.75 -4.67
CA ARG A 5 18.40 -1.80 -4.70
C ARG A 5 17.86 -0.48 -5.23
N VAL A 6 18.03 0.61 -4.49
CA VAL A 6 17.76 1.96 -4.98
C VAL A 6 19.03 2.50 -5.64
N VAL A 7 18.91 2.97 -6.86
CA VAL A 7 20.00 3.58 -7.63
C VAL A 7 19.64 5.02 -7.94
N LEU A 8 20.42 5.97 -7.44
CA LEU A 8 20.27 7.39 -7.77
C LEU A 8 21.35 7.77 -8.79
N VAL A 9 20.92 8.25 -9.94
CA VAL A 9 21.81 8.63 -11.03
C VAL A 9 22.04 10.14 -10.99
N GLU A 10 23.27 10.54 -10.72
CA GLU A 10 23.74 11.92 -10.61
C GLU A 10 22.81 12.83 -9.78
N PRO A 11 22.47 12.43 -8.54
CA PRO A 11 21.68 13.28 -7.68
C PRO A 11 22.42 14.58 -7.39
N LYS A 12 21.74 15.73 -7.58
CA LYS A 12 22.35 17.07 -7.47
C LYS A 12 22.22 17.67 -6.08
N ASN A 13 21.24 17.24 -5.30
CA ASN A 13 20.96 17.77 -3.98
C ASN A 13 21.21 16.72 -2.89
N GLU A 14 22.20 16.97 -2.03
CA GLU A 14 22.56 16.09 -0.92
C GLU A 14 21.40 15.84 0.06
N GLY A 15 20.56 16.87 0.30
CA GLY A 15 19.40 16.75 1.16
C GLY A 15 18.36 15.76 0.61
N ASN A 16 18.22 15.67 -0.72
CA ASN A 16 17.38 14.64 -1.35
C ASN A 16 17.95 13.24 -1.12
N VAL A 17 19.29 13.07 -1.24
CA VAL A 17 19.96 11.78 -0.97
C VAL A 17 19.71 11.34 0.48
N GLY A 18 19.87 12.27 1.44
CA GLY A 18 19.58 11.99 2.84
C GLY A 18 18.11 11.60 3.08
N ALA A 19 17.18 12.35 2.48
CA ALA A 19 15.74 12.05 2.58
C ALA A 19 15.38 10.69 1.93
N VAL A 20 16.05 10.30 0.84
CA VAL A 20 15.94 8.97 0.23
C VAL A 20 16.39 7.88 1.20
N ALA A 21 17.56 8.03 1.83
CA ALA A 21 18.06 7.08 2.81
C ALA A 21 17.06 6.89 3.99
N ARG A 22 16.45 7.98 4.45
CA ARG A 22 15.36 7.93 5.44
C ARG A 22 14.13 7.16 4.94
N ALA A 23 13.68 7.42 3.72
CA ALA A 23 12.56 6.70 3.12
C ALA A 23 12.88 5.21 2.99
N MET A 24 14.07 4.85 2.53
CA MET A 24 14.52 3.46 2.44
C MET A 24 14.48 2.75 3.80
N LYS A 25 14.92 3.40 4.87
CA LYS A 25 14.84 2.84 6.23
C LYS A 25 13.41 2.58 6.67
N ASN A 26 12.46 3.49 6.35
CA ASN A 26 11.04 3.32 6.65
C ASN A 26 10.45 2.06 6.00
N PHE A 27 10.95 1.70 4.82
CA PHE A 27 10.46 0.55 4.05
C PHE A 27 11.34 -0.69 4.15
N GLY A 28 12.41 -0.67 4.95
CA GLY A 28 13.28 -1.83 5.15
C GLY A 28 14.16 -2.16 3.94
N VAL A 29 14.43 -1.19 3.06
CA VAL A 29 15.36 -1.32 1.94
C VAL A 29 16.72 -0.74 2.35
N ALA A 30 17.77 -1.55 2.25
CA ALA A 30 19.08 -1.17 2.76
C ALA A 30 20.13 -0.85 1.66
N GLU A 31 19.95 -1.36 0.45
CA GLU A 31 20.96 -1.24 -0.61
C GLU A 31 20.76 0.05 -1.41
N LEU A 32 21.60 1.07 -1.13
CA LEU A 32 21.67 2.34 -1.84
C LEU A 32 22.94 2.40 -2.70
N VAL A 33 22.77 2.72 -3.98
CA VAL A 33 23.90 2.94 -4.90
C VAL A 33 23.74 4.33 -5.53
N LEU A 34 24.82 5.08 -5.54
CA LEU A 34 24.90 6.43 -6.06
C LEU A 34 25.84 6.44 -7.28
N VAL A 35 25.32 6.84 -8.43
CA VAL A 35 26.14 7.02 -9.65
C VAL A 35 26.52 8.49 -9.75
N ASN A 36 27.80 8.81 -9.73
CA ASN A 36 28.33 10.17 -9.80
C ASN A 36 27.54 11.19 -8.93
N PRO A 37 27.37 10.95 -7.62
CA PRO A 37 26.60 11.84 -6.77
C PRO A 37 27.28 13.20 -6.59
N CYS A 38 26.50 14.23 -6.24
CA CYS A 38 27.04 15.43 -5.65
C CYS A 38 27.80 15.12 -4.36
N ARG A 39 28.61 16.07 -3.88
CA ARG A 39 29.26 15.93 -2.56
C ARG A 39 28.20 15.81 -1.47
N LEU A 40 28.29 14.76 -0.65
CA LEU A 40 27.43 14.57 0.51
C LEU A 40 28.10 15.18 1.74
N ALA A 41 27.42 16.08 2.42
CA ALA A 41 27.87 16.77 3.60
C ALA A 41 26.83 16.69 4.73
N ASP A 42 26.74 17.74 5.55
CA ASP A 42 25.92 17.72 6.77
C ASP A 42 24.40 17.69 6.50
N GLU A 43 23.93 18.31 5.42
CA GLU A 43 22.50 18.29 5.09
C GLU A 43 22.02 16.89 4.78
N ALA A 44 22.79 16.09 4.04
CA ALA A 44 22.45 14.69 3.78
C ALA A 44 22.29 13.90 5.08
N ARG A 45 23.22 14.07 6.03
CA ARG A 45 23.17 13.41 7.34
C ARG A 45 21.97 13.85 8.17
N GLN A 46 21.71 15.16 8.23
CA GLN A 46 20.57 15.71 8.95
C GLN A 46 19.24 15.16 8.43
N ARG A 47 19.05 15.12 7.11
CA ARG A 47 17.81 14.62 6.51
C ARG A 47 17.67 13.09 6.55
N ALA A 48 18.77 12.36 6.60
CA ALA A 48 18.75 10.89 6.71
C ALA A 48 18.19 10.41 8.07
N MET A 49 18.36 11.19 9.15
CA MET A 49 17.86 10.82 10.47
C MET A 49 18.27 9.38 10.86
N ARG A 50 17.29 8.49 11.14
CA ARG A 50 17.55 7.07 11.42
C ARG A 50 17.98 6.25 10.21
N GLY A 51 17.98 6.83 9.02
CA GLY A 51 18.48 6.23 7.78
C GLY A 51 19.98 6.48 7.56
N ILE A 52 20.70 7.07 8.52
CA ILE A 52 22.12 7.40 8.43
C ILE A 52 22.97 6.19 8.05
N GLU A 53 22.67 5.01 8.58
CA GLU A 53 23.39 3.76 8.28
C GLU A 53 23.34 3.41 6.79
N ILE A 54 22.19 3.66 6.12
CA ILE A 54 22.01 3.44 4.68
C ILE A 54 22.83 4.43 3.88
N LEU A 55 22.85 5.70 4.33
CA LEU A 55 23.62 6.75 3.69
C LEU A 55 25.14 6.46 3.79
N GLU A 56 25.63 6.05 4.95
CA GLU A 56 27.04 5.75 5.20
C GLU A 56 27.52 4.46 4.53
N SER A 57 26.62 3.48 4.37
CA SER A 57 26.90 2.24 3.63
C SER A 57 26.65 2.36 2.13
N ALA A 58 26.18 3.52 1.65
CA ALA A 58 25.87 3.74 0.25
C ALA A 58 27.14 3.59 -0.61
N ARG A 59 27.02 2.80 -1.68
CA ARG A 59 28.12 2.58 -2.61
C ARG A 59 28.09 3.63 -3.71
N SER A 60 29.13 4.45 -3.82
CA SER A 60 29.33 5.38 -4.92
C SER A 60 30.09 4.72 -6.07
N VAL A 61 29.61 4.89 -7.29
CA VAL A 61 30.21 4.34 -8.52
C VAL A 61 30.28 5.40 -9.61
N GLY A 62 31.20 5.22 -10.58
CA GLY A 62 31.40 6.16 -11.67
C GLY A 62 30.47 5.98 -12.88
N ASP A 63 29.79 4.83 -12.98
CA ASP A 63 28.94 4.54 -14.12
C ASP A 63 27.73 3.69 -13.73
N LEU A 64 26.73 3.67 -14.61
CA LEU A 64 25.47 2.95 -14.40
C LEU A 64 25.66 1.42 -14.46
N ASP A 65 26.59 0.92 -15.28
CA ASP A 65 26.83 -0.52 -15.41
C ASP A 65 27.35 -1.12 -14.10
N ALA A 66 28.24 -0.40 -13.43
CA ALA A 66 28.72 -0.80 -12.10
C ALA A 66 27.60 -0.78 -11.05
N ALA A 67 26.66 0.17 -11.16
CA ALA A 67 25.50 0.24 -10.27
C ALA A 67 24.54 -0.93 -10.47
N LEU A 68 24.36 -1.40 -11.70
CA LEU A 68 23.41 -2.44 -12.08
C LEU A 68 23.98 -3.86 -11.96
N LYS A 69 25.27 -4.01 -11.72
CA LYS A 69 25.90 -5.34 -11.64
C LYS A 69 25.23 -6.21 -10.58
N GLY A 70 24.82 -7.42 -10.98
CA GLY A 70 24.19 -8.41 -10.10
C GLY A 70 22.71 -8.14 -9.79
N THR A 71 22.02 -7.34 -10.61
CA THR A 71 20.57 -7.21 -10.59
C THR A 71 19.94 -8.07 -11.70
N ASP A 72 18.75 -8.60 -11.42
CA ASP A 72 17.99 -9.48 -12.35
C ASP A 72 16.94 -8.71 -13.14
N LEU A 73 16.53 -7.53 -12.65
CA LEU A 73 15.51 -6.69 -13.26
C LEU A 73 15.81 -5.22 -12.96
N ILE A 74 15.70 -4.38 -13.96
CA ILE A 74 15.98 -2.95 -13.88
C ILE A 74 14.66 -2.20 -14.15
N ILE A 75 14.23 -1.38 -13.19
CA ILE A 75 13.03 -0.57 -13.29
C ILE A 75 13.42 0.90 -13.18
N GLY A 76 13.24 1.62 -14.28
CA GLY A 76 13.50 3.06 -14.34
C GLY A 76 12.25 3.87 -14.01
N THR A 77 12.43 5.07 -13.48
CA THR A 77 11.35 6.03 -13.27
C THR A 77 11.37 7.15 -14.31
N SER A 78 10.20 7.56 -14.76
CA SER A 78 10.02 8.69 -15.69
C SER A 78 8.92 9.61 -15.16
N GLY A 79 9.16 10.90 -15.19
CA GLY A 79 8.13 11.90 -14.88
C GLY A 79 7.18 12.18 -16.06
N VAL A 80 7.48 11.64 -17.24
CA VAL A 80 6.68 11.86 -18.45
C VAL A 80 6.23 10.51 -18.99
N ASP A 81 4.91 10.34 -19.09
CA ASP A 81 4.31 9.21 -19.79
C ASP A 81 4.07 9.60 -21.26
N THR A 82 4.45 8.74 -22.19
CA THR A 82 4.23 8.98 -23.61
C THR A 82 3.14 8.04 -24.11
N LYS A 83 1.94 8.57 -24.31
CA LYS A 83 0.81 7.85 -24.92
C LYS A 83 1.05 7.51 -26.41
N SER A 84 2.18 7.90 -26.99
CA SER A 84 2.51 7.67 -28.39
C SER A 84 3.19 6.32 -28.59
N GLU A 85 2.54 5.39 -29.28
CA GLU A 85 3.10 4.10 -29.68
C GLU A 85 4.42 4.22 -30.49
N LYS A 86 4.64 5.36 -31.15
CA LYS A 86 5.88 5.64 -31.90
C LYS A 86 7.10 5.88 -30.96
N ARG A 87 6.87 6.08 -29.67
CA ARG A 87 7.90 6.25 -28.64
C ARG A 87 7.83 5.12 -27.62
N PHE A 88 7.74 3.88 -28.11
CA PHE A 88 7.65 2.67 -27.29
C PHE A 88 8.73 2.55 -26.18
N ALA A 89 9.86 3.25 -26.35
CA ALA A 89 10.91 3.31 -25.32
C ALA A 89 10.47 3.99 -24.01
N ARG A 90 9.30 4.65 -23.97
CA ARG A 90 8.79 5.36 -22.79
C ARG A 90 7.39 4.90 -22.35
N ILE A 91 6.91 3.76 -22.84
CA ILE A 91 5.67 3.18 -22.32
C ILE A 91 5.93 2.76 -20.87
N SER A 92 5.21 3.37 -19.95
CA SER A 92 5.39 3.17 -18.52
C SER A 92 4.17 2.54 -17.87
N LEU A 93 4.39 1.92 -16.71
CA LEU A 93 3.36 1.35 -15.85
C LEU A 93 3.15 2.24 -14.63
N ALA A 94 1.96 2.20 -14.04
CA ALA A 94 1.79 2.74 -12.70
C ALA A 94 2.61 1.91 -11.68
N PRO A 95 3.13 2.52 -10.60
CA PRO A 95 3.98 1.81 -9.61
C PRO A 95 3.34 0.55 -9.06
N ARG A 96 2.05 0.58 -8.73
CA ARG A 96 1.27 -0.56 -8.23
C ARG A 96 1.17 -1.71 -9.23
N GLU A 97 1.00 -1.40 -10.50
CA GLU A 97 0.95 -2.40 -11.55
C GLU A 97 2.31 -3.09 -11.74
N ALA A 98 3.38 -2.30 -11.81
CA ALA A 98 4.74 -2.81 -11.89
C ALA A 98 5.08 -3.68 -10.67
N ALA A 99 4.75 -3.23 -9.47
CA ALA A 99 4.91 -3.97 -8.22
C ALA A 99 4.20 -5.34 -8.27
N SER A 100 2.96 -5.37 -8.74
CA SER A 100 2.17 -6.60 -8.86
C SER A 100 2.81 -7.62 -9.82
N ARG A 101 3.45 -7.15 -10.91
CA ARG A 101 4.13 -8.01 -11.90
C ARG A 101 5.38 -8.68 -11.32
N VAL A 102 6.07 -8.04 -10.39
CA VAL A 102 7.36 -8.54 -9.86
C VAL A 102 7.25 -9.25 -8.51
N ALA A 103 6.15 -9.07 -7.78
CA ALA A 103 5.97 -9.53 -6.39
C ALA A 103 6.18 -11.04 -6.16
N LYS A 104 5.95 -11.87 -7.18
CA LYS A 104 5.92 -13.34 -7.06
C LYS A 104 7.27 -14.03 -7.33
N LYS A 105 8.31 -13.29 -7.70
CA LYS A 105 9.60 -13.87 -8.10
C LYS A 105 10.69 -13.43 -7.13
N ASP A 106 11.55 -14.38 -6.74
CA ASP A 106 12.75 -14.07 -5.98
C ASP A 106 13.80 -13.50 -6.94
N ARG A 107 14.02 -12.19 -6.88
CA ARG A 107 14.87 -11.42 -7.79
C ARG A 107 15.51 -10.26 -7.08
N ARG A 108 16.68 -9.87 -7.54
CA ARG A 108 17.30 -8.57 -7.21
C ARG A 108 16.84 -7.52 -8.20
N ILE A 109 16.11 -6.53 -7.71
CA ILE A 109 15.50 -5.49 -8.53
C ILE A 109 16.19 -4.17 -8.27
N ALA A 110 16.73 -3.54 -9.33
CA ALA A 110 17.21 -2.18 -9.27
C ALA A 110 16.07 -1.21 -9.59
N LEU A 111 15.83 -0.25 -8.70
CA LEU A 111 14.92 0.87 -8.90
C LEU A 111 15.76 2.10 -9.20
N LEU A 112 15.70 2.59 -10.44
CA LEU A 112 16.51 3.72 -10.93
C LEU A 112 15.72 5.01 -10.86
N PHE A 113 16.37 6.02 -10.28
CA PHE A 113 15.87 7.38 -10.22
C PHE A 113 16.95 8.31 -10.78
N GLY A 114 16.53 9.22 -11.65
CA GLY A 114 17.43 10.17 -12.29
C GLY A 114 17.61 11.47 -11.52
N ARG A 115 18.23 12.42 -12.18
CA ARG A 115 18.49 13.78 -11.70
C ARG A 115 17.20 14.53 -11.43
N GLU A 116 17.25 15.51 -10.53
CA GLU A 116 16.10 16.31 -10.14
C GLU A 116 15.53 17.15 -11.29
N ASP A 117 16.37 17.62 -12.21
CA ASP A 117 16.00 18.50 -13.31
C ASP A 117 15.62 17.77 -14.61
N PHE A 118 16.32 16.71 -14.98
CA PHE A 118 16.14 16.01 -16.25
C PHE A 118 15.64 14.56 -16.11
N GLY A 119 15.63 14.02 -14.90
CA GLY A 119 15.34 12.61 -14.68
C GLY A 119 16.43 11.69 -15.24
N LEU A 120 16.02 10.54 -15.74
CA LEU A 120 16.88 9.60 -16.46
C LEU A 120 17.00 10.00 -17.93
N LEU A 121 18.22 9.94 -18.47
CA LEU A 121 18.49 10.18 -19.88
C LEU A 121 18.02 9.01 -20.75
N ASP A 122 17.86 9.22 -22.06
CA ASP A 122 17.38 8.21 -22.99
C ASP A 122 18.24 6.93 -22.99
N ASP A 123 19.56 7.07 -22.87
CA ASP A 123 20.47 5.92 -22.84
C ASP A 123 20.34 5.13 -21.53
N GLU A 124 20.05 5.81 -20.41
CA GLU A 124 19.77 5.18 -19.12
C GLU A 124 18.39 4.47 -19.13
N LEU A 125 17.39 5.10 -19.75
CA LEU A 125 16.06 4.50 -19.93
C LEU A 125 16.11 3.24 -20.80
N ARG A 126 16.96 3.18 -21.81
CA ARG A 126 17.18 1.99 -22.65
C ARG A 126 17.75 0.80 -21.90
N ARG A 127 18.38 1.02 -20.74
CA ARG A 127 18.92 -0.04 -19.86
C ARG A 127 17.82 -0.63 -18.95
N CYS A 128 16.64 -0.02 -18.91
CA CYS A 128 15.54 -0.45 -18.04
C CYS A 128 14.69 -1.51 -18.73
N ASP A 129 14.36 -2.59 -18.01
CA ASP A 129 13.44 -3.63 -18.47
C ASP A 129 11.99 -3.16 -18.37
N LEU A 130 11.69 -2.32 -17.38
CA LEU A 130 10.38 -1.71 -17.16
C LEU A 130 10.54 -0.23 -16.84
N LEU A 131 9.55 0.55 -17.22
CA LEU A 131 9.45 1.94 -16.82
C LEU A 131 8.23 2.14 -15.92
N VAL A 132 8.38 3.03 -14.95
CA VAL A 132 7.33 3.39 -14.00
C VAL A 132 7.15 4.90 -14.04
N THR A 133 5.90 5.34 -14.20
CA THR A 133 5.51 6.75 -14.05
C THR A 133 4.49 6.87 -12.92
N ILE A 134 4.78 7.74 -11.97
CA ILE A 134 3.86 8.05 -10.87
C ILE A 134 2.78 8.98 -11.42
N PRO A 135 1.49 8.60 -11.38
CA PRO A 135 0.42 9.50 -11.79
C PRO A 135 0.40 10.75 -10.93
N ALA A 136 0.51 11.91 -11.56
CA ALA A 136 0.50 13.22 -10.93
C ALA A 136 -0.34 14.21 -11.75
N SER A 137 -0.48 15.45 -11.28
CA SER A 137 -1.20 16.50 -12.04
C SER A 137 -0.51 16.78 -13.38
N GLU A 138 -1.30 16.95 -14.42
CA GLU A 138 -0.79 17.35 -15.75
C GLU A 138 -0.09 18.73 -15.72
N GLU A 139 -0.50 19.62 -14.80
CA GLU A 139 0.10 20.96 -14.67
C GLU A 139 1.51 20.90 -14.05
N TYR A 140 1.77 19.92 -13.15
CA TYR A 140 3.05 19.77 -12.48
C TYR A 140 3.36 18.29 -12.22
N PRO A 141 3.76 17.52 -13.24
CA PRO A 141 3.93 16.07 -13.14
C PRO A 141 5.22 15.62 -12.46
N ILE A 142 6.21 16.52 -12.33
CA ILE A 142 7.53 16.18 -11.84
C ILE A 142 7.57 16.22 -10.30
N LEU A 143 7.83 15.09 -9.71
CA LEU A 143 7.95 14.96 -8.25
C LEU A 143 9.40 15.19 -7.81
N ASN A 144 9.56 15.72 -6.59
CA ASN A 144 10.87 15.71 -5.93
C ASN A 144 11.41 14.28 -5.83
N LEU A 145 12.72 14.11 -5.98
CA LEU A 145 13.42 12.82 -5.99
C LEU A 145 13.05 11.94 -4.79
N SER A 146 13.10 12.48 -3.57
CA SER A 146 12.81 11.71 -2.36
C SER A 146 11.33 11.32 -2.25
N HIS A 147 10.43 12.15 -2.77
CA HIS A 147 9.00 11.83 -2.83
C HIS A 147 8.73 10.71 -3.85
N ALA A 148 9.35 10.77 -5.03
CA ALA A 148 9.24 9.71 -6.04
C ALA A 148 9.74 8.36 -5.49
N VAL A 149 10.90 8.35 -4.84
CA VAL A 149 11.43 7.14 -4.18
C VAL A 149 10.46 6.61 -3.13
N THR A 150 9.91 7.48 -2.29
CA THR A 150 8.97 7.10 -1.22
C THR A 150 7.72 6.42 -1.78
N ILE A 151 7.12 7.00 -2.82
CA ILE A 151 5.90 6.47 -3.45
C ILE A 151 6.19 5.12 -4.12
N VAL A 152 7.28 5.01 -4.87
CA VAL A 152 7.65 3.75 -5.52
C VAL A 152 7.90 2.67 -4.47
N LEU A 153 8.69 2.93 -3.44
CA LEU A 153 8.95 1.95 -2.37
C LEU A 153 7.65 1.56 -1.65
N TYR A 154 6.76 2.51 -1.37
CA TYR A 154 5.46 2.21 -0.76
C TYR A 154 4.67 1.21 -1.61
N GLU A 155 4.49 1.47 -2.90
CA GLU A 155 3.70 0.60 -3.78
C GLU A 155 4.36 -0.78 -3.96
N PHE A 156 5.68 -0.86 -4.10
CA PHE A 156 6.40 -2.12 -4.30
C PHE A 156 6.42 -2.99 -3.04
N LEU A 157 6.41 -2.40 -1.86
CA LEU A 157 6.47 -3.13 -0.60
C LEU A 157 5.08 -3.33 0.03
N ALA A 158 4.12 -2.45 -0.25
CA ALA A 158 2.74 -2.58 0.21
C ALA A 158 2.01 -3.79 -0.42
N VAL A 159 2.35 -4.17 -1.64
CA VAL A 159 1.75 -5.33 -2.36
C VAL A 159 1.94 -6.66 -1.62
N GLY A 160 2.89 -6.75 -0.67
CA GLY A 160 3.12 -7.95 0.14
C GLY A 160 2.90 -7.79 1.65
N ALA A 161 2.77 -6.57 2.15
CA ALA A 161 2.99 -6.26 3.55
C ALA A 161 1.72 -6.05 4.40
N ILE A 162 0.58 -5.78 3.82
CA ILE A 162 -0.64 -5.55 4.57
C ILE A 162 -1.46 -6.84 4.66
N LYS A 163 -0.92 -7.84 5.30
CA LYS A 163 -1.75 -8.77 6.06
C LYS A 163 -2.15 -8.03 7.35
N HIS A 164 -3.22 -7.28 7.31
CA HIS A 164 -3.87 -6.88 8.54
C HIS A 164 -4.22 -8.18 9.27
N GLY A 165 -3.49 -8.47 10.35
CA GLY A 165 -3.68 -9.67 11.18
C GLY A 165 -5.01 -9.68 11.94
N ARG A 166 -6.01 -8.93 11.50
CA ARG A 166 -7.36 -8.96 12.02
C ARG A 166 -8.13 -10.05 11.30
N ARG A 167 -8.35 -11.15 11.99
CA ARG A 167 -9.19 -12.23 11.47
C ARG A 167 -10.61 -11.70 11.27
N GLU A 168 -11.04 -11.68 10.03
CA GLU A 168 -12.43 -11.37 9.67
C GLU A 168 -13.38 -12.44 10.19
N ALA A 169 -14.63 -12.04 10.48
CA ALA A 169 -15.70 -12.97 10.76
C ALA A 169 -15.94 -13.87 9.55
N SER A 170 -15.95 -15.17 9.79
CA SER A 170 -16.21 -16.18 8.77
C SER A 170 -17.65 -16.08 8.24
N GLY A 171 -17.91 -16.71 7.09
CA GLY A 171 -19.26 -16.79 6.53
C GLY A 171 -20.28 -17.38 7.52
N MET A 172 -19.90 -18.43 8.26
CA MET A 172 -20.74 -19.02 9.31
C MET A 172 -21.01 -18.05 10.47
N GLU A 173 -20.01 -17.28 10.89
CA GLU A 173 -20.18 -16.28 11.95
C GLU A 173 -21.13 -15.17 11.50
N LYS A 174 -20.97 -14.67 10.26
CA LYS A 174 -21.90 -13.69 9.68
C LYS A 174 -23.34 -14.24 9.59
N GLU A 175 -23.53 -15.50 9.21
CA GLU A 175 -24.87 -16.11 9.16
C GLU A 175 -25.50 -16.21 10.54
N LYS A 176 -24.75 -16.64 11.56
CA LYS A 176 -25.22 -16.63 12.96
C LYS A 176 -25.67 -15.23 13.42
N LEU A 177 -24.95 -14.19 13.00
CA LEU A 177 -25.31 -12.80 13.33
C LEU A 177 -26.64 -12.40 12.66
N HIS A 178 -26.87 -12.83 11.42
CA HIS A 178 -28.14 -12.60 10.71
C HIS A 178 -29.30 -13.33 11.36
N GLU A 179 -29.11 -14.57 11.81
CA GLU A 179 -30.11 -15.33 12.55
C GLU A 179 -30.45 -14.69 13.90
N ALA A 180 -29.42 -14.25 14.64
CA ALA A 180 -29.62 -13.54 15.90
C ALA A 180 -30.39 -12.23 15.70
N PHE A 181 -30.09 -11.47 14.66
CA PHE A 181 -30.80 -10.24 14.32
C PHE A 181 -32.27 -10.52 13.91
N ARG A 182 -32.52 -11.59 13.14
CA ARG A 182 -33.88 -12.05 12.82
C ARG A 182 -34.70 -12.36 14.08
N SER A 183 -34.08 -13.07 15.03
CA SER A 183 -34.70 -13.41 16.32
C SER A 183 -34.99 -12.16 17.14
N LEU A 184 -34.11 -11.18 17.15
CA LEU A 184 -34.32 -9.90 17.82
C LEU A 184 -35.53 -9.17 17.26
N LEU A 185 -35.68 -9.05 15.94
CA LEU A 185 -36.84 -8.41 15.31
C LEU A 185 -38.16 -9.12 15.64
N ALA A 186 -38.13 -10.42 15.87
CA ALA A 186 -39.32 -11.18 16.24
C ALA A 186 -39.79 -10.88 17.67
N VAL A 187 -38.82 -10.84 18.63
CA VAL A 187 -39.16 -10.69 20.06
C VAL A 187 -39.38 -9.24 20.49
N THR A 188 -38.93 -8.28 19.71
CA THR A 188 -39.14 -6.83 19.99
C THR A 188 -40.39 -6.26 19.35
N ASN A 189 -41.30 -7.11 18.85
CA ASN A 189 -42.52 -6.70 18.13
C ASN A 189 -42.24 -5.75 16.95
N TYR A 190 -41.10 -5.87 16.31
CA TYR A 190 -40.82 -5.09 15.11
C TYR A 190 -41.88 -5.39 14.02
N PRO A 191 -42.43 -4.38 13.31
CA PRO A 191 -43.52 -4.58 12.38
C PRO A 191 -43.24 -5.68 11.36
N VAL A 192 -44.18 -6.68 11.29
CA VAL A 192 -43.98 -7.91 10.49
C VAL A 192 -43.70 -7.59 9.03
N HIS A 193 -44.45 -6.64 8.44
CA HIS A 193 -44.31 -6.23 7.03
C HIS A 193 -42.94 -5.56 6.71
N LYS A 194 -42.22 -5.02 7.72
CA LYS A 194 -40.90 -4.40 7.56
C LYS A 194 -39.74 -5.37 7.77
N ARG A 195 -39.95 -6.51 8.44
CA ARG A 195 -38.91 -7.47 8.81
C ARG A 195 -38.04 -7.93 7.61
N PRO A 196 -38.63 -8.36 6.48
CA PRO A 196 -37.82 -8.86 5.35
C PRO A 196 -36.85 -7.80 4.81
N ARG A 197 -37.35 -6.58 4.63
CA ARG A 197 -36.51 -5.46 4.12
C ARG A 197 -35.42 -5.10 5.11
N THR A 198 -35.69 -5.08 6.39
CA THR A 198 -34.71 -4.75 7.45
C THR A 198 -33.63 -5.84 7.57
N GLN A 199 -34.00 -7.12 7.42
CA GLN A 199 -33.03 -8.23 7.39
C GLN A 199 -32.10 -8.13 6.19
N VAL A 200 -32.62 -7.82 5.00
CA VAL A 200 -31.77 -7.62 3.80
C VAL A 200 -30.84 -6.42 3.98
N MET A 201 -31.36 -5.31 4.53
CA MET A 201 -30.54 -4.13 4.82
C MET A 201 -29.42 -4.48 5.79
N PHE A 202 -29.70 -5.17 6.88
CA PHE A 202 -28.69 -5.59 7.87
C PHE A 202 -27.64 -6.52 7.24
N ARG A 203 -28.07 -7.50 6.42
CA ARG A 203 -27.12 -8.39 5.68
C ARG A 203 -26.18 -7.59 4.81
N ARG A 204 -26.68 -6.62 4.05
CA ARG A 204 -25.85 -5.76 3.19
C ARG A 204 -24.92 -4.85 4.00
N LEU A 205 -25.37 -4.35 5.16
CA LEU A 205 -24.56 -3.57 6.07
C LEU A 205 -23.36 -4.39 6.57
N ILE A 206 -23.62 -5.58 7.13
CA ILE A 206 -22.58 -6.50 7.63
C ILE A 206 -21.64 -6.95 6.50
N GLY A 207 -22.17 -7.19 5.30
CA GLY A 207 -21.34 -7.54 4.13
C GLY A 207 -20.37 -6.45 3.76
N ARG A 208 -20.78 -5.18 3.77
CA ARG A 208 -19.90 -4.02 3.47
C ARG A 208 -18.93 -3.70 4.59
N ALA A 209 -19.33 -3.89 5.85
CA ALA A 209 -18.51 -3.60 7.02
C ALA A 209 -17.34 -4.58 7.19
N VAL A 210 -17.44 -5.80 6.60
CA VAL A 210 -16.42 -6.86 6.74
C VAL A 210 -15.94 -6.98 8.19
N PRO A 211 -16.83 -7.27 9.16
CA PRO A 211 -16.51 -7.20 10.57
C PRO A 211 -15.40 -8.18 10.94
N THR A 212 -14.51 -7.75 11.83
CA THR A 212 -13.52 -8.61 12.49
C THR A 212 -14.20 -9.61 13.42
N LYS A 213 -13.50 -10.67 13.79
CA LYS A 213 -14.00 -11.66 14.76
C LYS A 213 -14.38 -11.01 16.09
N TRP A 214 -13.65 -10.00 16.54
CA TRP A 214 -13.97 -9.27 17.78
C TRP A 214 -15.28 -8.47 17.66
N GLU A 215 -15.45 -7.73 16.54
CA GLU A 215 -16.69 -6.98 16.27
C GLU A 215 -17.89 -7.91 16.15
N PHE A 216 -17.72 -9.08 15.52
CA PHE A 216 -18.75 -10.11 15.48
C PHE A 216 -19.20 -10.53 16.91
N HIS A 217 -18.24 -10.82 17.80
CA HIS A 217 -18.58 -11.23 19.16
C HIS A 217 -19.25 -10.11 19.95
N ALA A 218 -18.80 -8.87 19.79
CA ALA A 218 -19.41 -7.71 20.43
C ALA A 218 -20.87 -7.50 19.97
N LEU A 219 -21.11 -7.51 18.66
CA LEU A 219 -22.45 -7.39 18.08
C LEU A 219 -23.35 -8.56 18.48
N MET A 220 -22.83 -9.79 18.42
CA MET A 220 -23.57 -10.99 18.82
C MET A 220 -24.01 -10.90 20.29
N GLY A 221 -23.11 -10.50 21.18
CA GLY A 221 -23.41 -10.34 22.62
C GLY A 221 -24.51 -9.31 22.86
N ALA A 222 -24.44 -8.14 22.19
CA ALA A 222 -25.45 -7.09 22.31
C ALA A 222 -26.82 -7.55 21.81
N ILE A 223 -26.88 -8.18 20.62
CA ILE A 223 -28.11 -8.67 20.02
C ILE A 223 -28.73 -9.77 20.86
N GLN A 224 -27.93 -10.72 21.36
CA GLN A 224 -28.45 -11.81 22.22
C GLN A 224 -28.99 -11.27 23.55
N ARG A 225 -28.33 -10.29 24.16
CA ARG A 225 -28.83 -9.65 25.39
C ARG A 225 -30.16 -8.91 25.15
N ALA A 226 -30.24 -8.14 24.09
CA ALA A 226 -31.48 -7.47 23.71
C ALA A 226 -32.63 -8.47 23.41
N THR A 227 -32.31 -9.58 22.77
CA THR A 227 -33.28 -10.68 22.52
C THR A 227 -33.80 -11.29 23.81
N LYS A 228 -32.94 -11.51 24.82
CA LYS A 228 -33.35 -12.01 26.14
C LYS A 228 -34.31 -11.05 26.84
N ILE A 229 -34.03 -9.76 26.84
CA ILE A 229 -34.88 -8.72 27.42
C ILE A 229 -36.25 -8.69 26.73
N GLY A 230 -36.27 -8.72 25.38
CA GLY A 230 -37.50 -8.75 24.62
C GLY A 230 -38.38 -9.97 24.93
N ARG A 231 -37.79 -11.15 25.14
CA ARG A 231 -38.52 -12.38 25.57
C ARG A 231 -39.08 -12.27 26.96
N ALA A 232 -38.35 -11.68 27.92
CA ALA A 232 -38.85 -11.49 29.29
C ALA A 232 -40.07 -10.53 29.29
N SER A 233 -39.96 -9.40 28.64
CA SER A 233 -41.05 -8.43 28.49
C SER A 233 -42.30 -8.97 27.78
N CYS A 234 -42.14 -9.93 26.84
CA CYS A 234 -43.30 -10.61 26.22
C CYS A 234 -43.98 -11.57 27.20
N ARG A 235 -43.23 -12.26 28.08
CA ARG A 235 -43.82 -13.19 29.08
C ARG A 235 -44.62 -12.44 30.14
N GLU A 236 -44.13 -11.31 30.65
CA GLU A 236 -44.82 -10.48 31.62
C GLU A 236 -46.15 -9.95 31.09
N ARG A 237 -46.19 -9.53 29.84
CA ARG A 237 -47.45 -9.05 29.21
C ARG A 237 -48.49 -10.16 29.03
N VAL A 238 -48.11 -11.41 28.81
CA VAL A 238 -49.04 -12.54 28.68
C VAL A 238 -49.57 -12.95 30.05
N SER A 239 -48.81 -12.81 31.13
CA SER A 239 -49.26 -13.10 32.49
C SER A 239 -50.17 -12.06 33.11
N LEU A 240 -50.26 -10.84 32.56
CA LEU A 240 -51.14 -9.76 32.99
C LEU A 240 -52.52 -9.73 32.24
N THR A 241 -52.72 -10.65 31.31
CA THR A 241 -53.93 -10.74 30.45
C THR A 241 -54.76 -12.00 30.72
N VAL A 242 -54.52 -12.68 31.86
CA VAL A 242 -55.32 -13.84 32.33
C VAL A 242 -56.09 -13.48 33.60
#